data_db502107e391c1afcc26e6b0e57cb973
#
_entry.id   db502107e391c1afcc26e6b0e57cb973
#
_cell.length_a   1.000
_cell.length_b   1.000
_cell.length_c   1.000
_cell.angle_alpha   90.00
_cell.angle_beta   90.00
_cell.angle_gamma   90.00
#
_symmetry.space_group_name_H-M   'P 1'
#
loop_
_entity.id
_entity.type
_entity.pdbx_description
1 polymer ?
#
loop_
_entity_poly.entity_id
_entity_poly.type
_entity_poly.pdbx_seq_one_letter_code
_entity_poly.pdbx_strand_id
1 'polypeptide(L)'
;MDELKPIVSYHTVEYGYIRIKLKELLDTKGITRNRLRTLTGVKYDVIDRYYKSDTVHMADLDLFAKICCVLDCDLSDLLEYVPRS
;
A
#
# COMPACT_ATOMS: atom_id res chain seq x y z
N MET A 1 -11.23 14.51 -26.10
CA MET A 1 -11.43 15.06 -24.82
C MET A 1 -10.33 14.71 -23.86
N ASP A 2 -9.69 15.66 -23.35
CA ASP A 2 -8.53 15.44 -22.54
C ASP A 2 -8.78 15.81 -21.09
N GLU A 3 -8.75 14.81 -20.23
CA GLU A 3 -8.94 14.99 -18.80
C GLU A 3 -7.63 14.89 -18.03
N LEU A 4 -6.52 14.75 -18.74
CA LEU A 4 -5.25 14.54 -18.09
C LEU A 4 -4.69 15.87 -17.56
N LYS A 5 -4.15 15.81 -16.35
CA LYS A 5 -3.60 16.98 -15.67
C LYS A 5 -2.12 16.75 -15.43
N PRO A 6 -1.28 17.58 -16.04
CA PRO A 6 0.16 17.42 -15.85
C PRO A 6 0.59 17.89 -14.47
N ILE A 7 1.63 17.29 -13.95
CA ILE A 7 2.31 17.75 -12.75
C ILE A 7 3.57 18.43 -13.21
N VAL A 8 3.67 19.74 -12.98
CA VAL A 8 4.81 20.52 -13.43
C VAL A 8 5.44 21.22 -12.24
N SER A 9 6.75 21.43 -12.33
CA SER A 9 7.54 21.88 -11.18
C SER A 9 7.23 23.31 -10.75
N TYR A 10 6.78 24.14 -11.65
CA TYR A 10 6.51 25.54 -11.35
C TYR A 10 5.02 25.85 -11.21
N HIS A 11 4.19 24.84 -11.29
CA HIS A 11 2.75 24.99 -11.05
C HIS A 11 2.37 24.20 -9.83
N THR A 12 1.38 24.70 -9.14
CA THR A 12 0.89 24.02 -7.95
C THR A 12 -0.24 23.09 -8.30
N VAL A 13 0.03 22.13 -9.14
CA VAL A 13 -0.95 21.08 -9.38
C VAL A 13 -0.83 20.08 -8.27
N GLU A 14 -1.82 20.05 -7.42
CA GLU A 14 -1.78 19.14 -6.27
C GLU A 14 -2.41 17.83 -6.66
N TYR A 15 -1.68 16.78 -6.38
CA TYR A 15 -2.15 15.43 -6.62
C TYR A 15 -2.47 14.77 -5.28
N GLY A 16 -3.13 13.63 -5.35
CA GLY A 16 -3.47 12.89 -4.16
C GLY A 16 -2.29 12.09 -3.61
N TYR A 17 -2.61 10.96 -3.02
CA TYR A 17 -1.56 10.12 -2.45
C TYR A 17 -1.99 8.67 -2.55
N ILE A 18 -1.03 7.77 -2.33
CA ILE A 18 -1.30 6.35 -2.25
C ILE A 18 -1.47 5.99 -0.77
N ARG A 19 -2.64 5.47 -0.44
CA ARG A 19 -2.94 5.00 0.89
C ARG A 19 -2.65 3.51 0.96
N ILE A 20 -1.99 3.09 2.03
CA ILE A 20 -1.76 1.67 2.25
C ILE A 20 -2.82 1.14 3.21
N LYS A 21 -3.36 -0.03 2.89
CA LYS A 21 -4.47 -0.64 3.64
C LYS A 21 -4.06 -1.95 4.29
N LEU A 22 -2.77 -2.10 4.61
CA LEU A 22 -2.30 -3.36 5.16
C LEU A 22 -2.97 -3.68 6.49
N LYS A 23 -3.13 -2.68 7.37
CA LYS A 23 -3.78 -2.89 8.65
C LYS A 23 -5.21 -3.39 8.46
N GLU A 24 -5.98 -2.72 7.63
CA GLU A 24 -7.37 -3.12 7.38
C GLU A 24 -7.45 -4.51 6.77
N LEU A 25 -6.53 -4.82 5.85
CA LEU A 25 -6.52 -6.12 5.19
C LEU A 25 -6.24 -7.24 6.19
N LEU A 26 -5.23 -7.06 7.04
CA LEU A 26 -4.89 -8.06 8.05
C LEU A 26 -6.02 -8.21 9.07
N ASP A 27 -6.60 -7.10 9.51
CA ASP A 27 -7.71 -7.15 10.46
C ASP A 27 -8.90 -7.88 9.86
N THR A 28 -9.23 -7.61 8.61
CA THR A 28 -10.36 -8.26 7.93
C THR A 28 -10.13 -9.76 7.80
N LYS A 29 -8.91 -10.16 7.50
CA LYS A 29 -8.59 -11.58 7.31
C LYS A 29 -8.26 -12.30 8.62
N GLY A 30 -8.17 -11.57 9.73
CA GLY A 30 -7.84 -12.16 11.02
C GLY A 30 -6.41 -12.65 11.09
N ILE A 31 -5.49 -11.98 10.43
CA ILE A 31 -4.09 -12.38 10.35
C ILE A 31 -3.23 -11.36 11.09
N THR A 32 -2.34 -11.86 11.95
CA THR A 32 -1.42 -10.98 12.66
C THR A 32 -0.23 -10.61 11.78
N ARG A 33 0.45 -9.52 12.16
CA ARG A 33 1.71 -9.14 11.48
C ARG A 33 2.75 -10.26 11.60
N ASN A 34 2.79 -10.92 12.76
CA ASN A 34 3.75 -12.00 12.98
C ASN A 34 3.45 -13.18 12.07
N ARG A 35 2.18 -13.48 11.85
CA ARG A 35 1.79 -14.55 10.94
C ARG A 35 2.18 -14.19 9.50
N LEU A 36 2.00 -12.93 9.12
CA LEU A 36 2.40 -12.47 7.80
C LEU A 36 3.90 -12.61 7.61
N ARG A 37 4.68 -12.31 8.65
CA ARG A 37 6.12 -12.51 8.62
C ARG A 37 6.46 -13.97 8.32
N THR A 38 5.80 -14.88 9.00
CA THR A 38 6.03 -16.31 8.79
C THR A 38 5.68 -16.73 7.36
N LEU A 39 4.56 -16.22 6.84
CA LEU A 39 4.08 -16.60 5.51
C LEU A 39 4.94 -16.03 4.39
N THR A 40 5.48 -14.83 4.55
CA THR A 40 6.20 -14.15 3.47
C THR A 40 7.71 -14.26 3.60
N GLY A 41 8.22 -14.56 4.79
CA GLY A 41 9.66 -14.52 5.03
C GLY A 41 10.23 -13.11 5.14
N VAL A 42 9.38 -12.09 5.16
CA VAL A 42 9.80 -10.70 5.26
C VAL A 42 9.98 -10.35 6.73
N LYS A 43 10.98 -9.51 7.02
CA LYS A 43 11.27 -9.13 8.41
C LYS A 43 10.09 -8.40 9.04
N TYR A 44 9.89 -8.65 10.32
CA TYR A 44 8.75 -8.08 11.04
C TYR A 44 8.75 -6.55 11.02
N ASP A 45 9.92 -5.93 11.19
CA ASP A 45 10.00 -4.47 11.24
C ASP A 45 9.61 -3.83 9.91
N VAL A 46 9.85 -4.52 8.79
CA VAL A 46 9.42 -4.03 7.48
C VAL A 46 7.90 -4.10 7.39
N ILE A 47 7.32 -5.21 7.80
CA ILE A 47 5.86 -5.38 7.80
C ILE A 47 5.22 -4.35 8.74
N ASP A 48 5.80 -4.18 9.93
CA ASP A 48 5.27 -3.27 10.93
C ASP A 48 5.28 -1.82 10.44
N ARG A 49 6.30 -1.44 9.67
CA ARG A 49 6.37 -0.10 9.10
C ARG A 49 5.19 0.17 8.17
N TYR A 50 4.88 -0.78 7.28
CA TYR A 50 3.75 -0.64 6.38
C TYR A 50 2.41 -0.75 7.11
N TYR A 51 2.36 -1.55 8.15
CA TYR A 51 1.15 -1.70 8.95
C TYR A 51 0.77 -0.39 9.64
N LYS A 52 1.76 0.35 10.12
CA LYS A 52 1.54 1.60 10.86
C LYS A 52 1.40 2.81 9.96
N SER A 53 1.70 2.69 8.69
CA SER A 53 1.69 3.82 7.76
C SER A 53 0.33 3.97 7.10
N ASP A 54 -0.08 5.22 6.90
CA ASP A 54 -1.28 5.53 6.13
C ASP A 54 -0.95 5.81 4.67
N THR A 55 0.23 6.38 4.41
CA THR A 55 0.62 6.77 3.07
C THR A 55 1.95 6.14 2.71
N VAL A 56 2.16 5.95 1.41
CA VAL A 56 3.36 5.33 0.90
C VAL A 56 3.87 6.17 -0.27
N HIS A 57 5.11 6.62 -0.19
CA HIS A 57 5.77 7.32 -1.28
C HIS A 57 6.65 6.39 -2.09
N MET A 58 7.31 5.47 -1.42
CA MET A 58 8.14 4.47 -2.08
C MET A 58 7.89 3.14 -1.40
N ALA A 59 7.84 2.09 -2.19
CA ALA A 59 7.51 0.79 -1.67
C ALA A 59 8.23 -0.29 -2.46
N ASP A 60 8.47 -1.40 -1.78
CA ASP A 60 9.01 -2.60 -2.40
C ASP A 60 7.85 -3.38 -3.01
N LEU A 61 7.73 -3.32 -4.32
CA LEU A 61 6.64 -3.99 -5.03
C LEU A 61 6.72 -5.51 -4.89
N ASP A 62 7.92 -6.06 -4.73
CA ASP A 62 8.07 -7.49 -4.52
C ASP A 62 7.43 -7.92 -3.20
N LEU A 63 7.57 -7.11 -2.17
CA LEU A 63 6.88 -7.37 -0.90
C LEU A 63 5.37 -7.42 -1.11
N PHE A 64 4.83 -6.46 -1.86
CA PHE A 64 3.39 -6.44 -2.10
C PHE A 64 2.93 -7.64 -2.93
N ALA A 65 3.77 -8.08 -3.86
CA ALA A 65 3.48 -9.29 -4.61
C ALA A 65 3.41 -10.51 -3.69
N LYS A 66 4.33 -10.61 -2.74
CA LYS A 66 4.33 -11.69 -1.77
C LYS A 66 3.07 -11.65 -0.90
N ILE A 67 2.67 -10.47 -0.46
CA ILE A 67 1.46 -10.32 0.36
C ILE A 67 0.23 -10.75 -0.44
N CYS A 68 0.11 -10.30 -1.67
CA CYS A 68 -1.02 -10.69 -2.52
C CYS A 68 -1.07 -12.20 -2.72
N CYS A 69 0.09 -12.81 -2.88
CA CYS A 69 0.17 -14.25 -3.08
C CYS A 69 -0.28 -15.01 -1.84
N VAL A 70 0.29 -14.69 -0.67
CA VAL A 70 0.01 -15.47 0.54
C VAL A 70 -1.37 -15.21 1.11
N LEU A 71 -1.94 -14.04 0.86
CA LEU A 71 -3.28 -13.69 1.34
C LEU A 71 -4.36 -13.88 0.28
N ASP A 72 -3.96 -14.25 -0.93
CA ASP A 72 -4.87 -14.46 -2.05
C ASP A 72 -5.77 -13.24 -2.25
N CYS A 73 -5.14 -12.09 -2.43
CA CYS A 73 -5.87 -10.84 -2.60
C CYS A 73 -5.31 -10.06 -3.78
N ASP A 74 -6.05 -9.03 -4.19
CA ASP A 74 -5.63 -8.15 -5.27
C ASP A 74 -4.80 -6.99 -4.72
N LEU A 75 -4.00 -6.38 -5.58
CA LEU A 75 -3.25 -5.21 -5.18
C LEU A 75 -4.16 -4.09 -4.70
N SER A 76 -5.36 -3.98 -5.27
CA SER A 76 -6.33 -2.98 -4.84
C SER A 76 -6.83 -3.18 -3.42
N ASP A 77 -6.65 -4.38 -2.86
CA ASP A 77 -6.94 -4.61 -1.44
C ASP A 77 -5.87 -4.03 -0.53
N LEU A 78 -4.68 -3.76 -1.08
CA LEU A 78 -3.54 -3.24 -0.33
C LEU A 78 -3.33 -1.75 -0.51
N LEU A 79 -3.55 -1.25 -1.72
CA LEU A 79 -3.22 0.13 -2.09
C LEU A 79 -4.41 0.81 -2.72
N GLU A 80 -4.50 2.10 -2.46
CA GLU A 80 -5.59 2.90 -2.99
C GLU A 80 -5.08 4.29 -3.33
N TYR A 81 -5.41 4.79 -4.52
CA TYR A 81 -5.15 6.19 -4.82
C TYR A 81 -6.27 7.04 -4.24
N VAL A 82 -5.89 8.00 -3.42
CA VAL A 82 -6.84 8.94 -2.84
C VAL A 82 -6.61 10.28 -3.51
N PRO A 83 -7.56 10.73 -4.35
CA PRO A 83 -7.37 11.98 -5.06
C PRO A 83 -7.48 13.17 -4.11
N ARG A 84 -6.83 14.25 -4.52
CA ARG A 84 -6.96 15.51 -3.80
C ARG A 84 -8.33 16.10 -4.09
N SER A 85 -9.00 16.52 -3.07
CA SER A 85 -10.32 17.12 -3.23
C SER A 85 -10.27 18.64 -3.18
#